data_0ef2c6104383578ee582d8cde4bc5e0d
#
_entry.id   0ef2c6104383578ee582d8cde4bc5e0d
#
_cell.length_a   1.000
_cell.length_b   1.000
_cell.length_c   1.000
_cell.angle_alpha   90.00
_cell.angle_beta   90.00
_cell.angle_gamma   90.00
#
_symmetry.space_group_name_H-M   'P 1'
#
loop_
_entity.id
_entity.type
_entity.pdbx_description
1 polymer ?
#
loop_
_entity_poly.entity_id
_entity_poly.type
_entity_poly.pdbx_seq_one_letter_code
_entity_poly.pdbx_strand_id
1 'polypeptide(L)'
;QKIACASVSAMEPEIFVLDEPSSNLDVATIADLREVVAKWKAMGKTIIVAEHRLYYLMGVADRVIYLKDGQIAKDIPVTDFANLPEAQLQKMGLRSLHPSFASEMSQTPVSSETIQLTDFHFSYGRTEAVNIPNLSVPRGGIVGVLGDNGAGKTTLAKCLCGLEKSADGVLQIGNESLNAKQRIHKCYMVMQDVNHQLFTESVEDEILLSLPGENEDAEKQQAKE
;
A
#
# COMPACT_ATOMS: atom_id res chain seq x y z
N GLN A 1 1.39 3.29 15.92
CA GLN A 1 1.52 1.89 16.38
C GLN A 1 2.62 1.73 17.43
N LYS A 2 3.86 2.24 17.24
CA LYS A 2 4.93 2.17 18.26
C LYS A 2 4.49 2.74 19.62
N ILE A 3 3.81 3.88 19.64
CA ILE A 3 3.28 4.50 20.86
C ILE A 3 2.21 3.62 21.50
N ALA A 4 1.29 3.04 20.70
CA ALA A 4 0.28 2.13 21.20
C ALA A 4 0.88 0.86 21.82
N CYS A 5 1.89 0.27 21.16
CA CYS A 5 2.62 -0.87 21.73
C CYS A 5 3.32 -0.49 23.05
N ALA A 6 3.94 0.68 23.13
CA ALA A 6 4.58 1.17 24.35
C ALA A 6 3.57 1.42 25.48
N SER A 7 2.40 2.00 25.16
CA SER A 7 1.33 2.23 26.14
C SER A 7 0.79 0.93 26.72
N VAL A 8 0.51 -0.06 25.87
CA VAL A 8 0.06 -1.38 26.33
C VAL A 8 1.15 -2.10 27.12
N SER A 9 2.41 -2.00 26.66
CA SER A 9 3.56 -2.60 27.37
C SER A 9 3.75 -2.05 28.78
N ALA A 10 3.48 -0.75 28.97
CA ALA A 10 3.58 -0.10 30.28
C ALA A 10 2.56 -0.63 31.31
N MET A 11 1.50 -1.29 30.86
CA MET A 11 0.51 -1.95 31.72
C MET A 11 0.96 -3.35 32.18
N GLU A 12 2.08 -3.85 31.66
CA GLU A 12 2.67 -5.16 31.95
C GLU A 12 1.68 -6.35 31.83
N PRO A 13 0.84 -6.44 30.78
CA PRO A 13 -0.12 -7.52 30.67
C PRO A 13 0.57 -8.87 30.55
N GLU A 14 -0.12 -9.94 30.91
CA GLU A 14 0.36 -11.31 30.68
C GLU A 14 0.09 -11.79 29.27
N ILE A 15 -0.96 -11.25 28.63
CA ILE A 15 -1.39 -11.61 27.27
C ILE A 15 -1.48 -10.34 26.44
N PHE A 16 -0.77 -10.32 25.32
CA PHE A 16 -0.89 -9.30 24.28
C PHE A 16 -1.73 -9.84 23.11
N VAL A 17 -2.71 -9.07 22.68
CA VAL A 17 -3.48 -9.36 21.47
C VAL A 17 -3.25 -8.22 20.47
N LEU A 18 -2.73 -8.56 19.31
CA LEU A 18 -2.39 -7.60 18.25
C LEU A 18 -3.22 -7.94 17.01
N ASP A 19 -3.94 -6.96 16.50
CA ASP A 19 -4.72 -7.08 15.27
C ASP A 19 -4.07 -6.23 14.17
N GLU A 20 -3.59 -6.90 13.11
CA GLU A 20 -2.86 -6.35 11.97
C GLU A 20 -1.80 -5.30 12.36
N PRO A 21 -0.91 -5.59 13.30
CA PRO A 21 0.03 -4.59 13.82
C PRO A 21 1.04 -4.12 12.78
N SER A 22 1.23 -4.86 11.68
CA SER A 22 2.13 -4.47 10.58
C SER A 22 1.45 -3.62 9.51
N SER A 23 0.13 -3.38 9.61
CA SER A 23 -0.59 -2.57 8.63
C SER A 23 0.00 -1.15 8.59
N ASN A 24 0.21 -0.63 7.38
CA ASN A 24 0.78 0.71 7.13
C ASN A 24 2.22 0.93 7.66
N LEU A 25 2.94 -0.13 8.08
CA LEU A 25 4.34 -0.04 8.44
C LEU A 25 5.26 -0.29 7.23
N ASP A 26 6.37 0.43 7.19
CA ASP A 26 7.48 0.14 6.29
C ASP A 26 8.32 -1.04 6.81
N VAL A 27 9.24 -1.51 5.97
CA VAL A 27 10.07 -2.70 6.26
C VAL A 27 10.90 -2.53 7.53
N ALA A 28 11.48 -1.35 7.73
CA ALA A 28 12.29 -1.05 8.92
C ALA A 28 11.44 -1.08 10.20
N THR A 29 10.26 -0.45 10.15
CA THR A 29 9.34 -0.44 11.31
C THR A 29 8.74 -1.83 11.60
N ILE A 30 8.56 -2.68 10.59
CA ILE A 30 8.17 -4.09 10.79
C ILE A 30 9.28 -4.87 11.51
N ALA A 31 10.54 -4.61 11.18
CA ALA A 31 11.67 -5.22 11.89
C ALA A 31 11.69 -4.82 13.37
N ASP A 32 11.47 -3.54 13.68
CA ASP A 32 11.35 -3.06 15.07
C ASP A 32 10.18 -3.73 15.81
N LEU A 33 9.02 -3.87 15.14
CA LEU A 33 7.86 -4.57 15.71
C LEU A 33 8.18 -6.02 16.04
N ARG A 34 8.87 -6.72 15.15
CA ARG A 34 9.35 -8.10 15.38
C ARG A 34 10.23 -8.19 16.62
N GLU A 35 11.16 -7.24 16.80
CA GLU A 35 12.01 -7.21 18.00
C GLU A 35 11.21 -6.99 19.28
N VAL A 36 10.21 -6.11 19.25
CA VAL A 36 9.32 -5.88 20.40
C VAL A 36 8.56 -7.15 20.78
N VAL A 37 7.96 -7.84 19.79
CA VAL A 37 7.27 -9.12 20.00
C VAL A 37 8.22 -10.18 20.57
N ALA A 38 9.44 -10.27 20.03
CA ALA A 38 10.45 -11.20 20.53
C ALA A 38 10.86 -10.90 21.99
N LYS A 39 10.97 -9.63 22.36
CA LYS A 39 11.26 -9.21 23.75
C LYS A 39 10.13 -9.61 24.71
N TRP A 40 8.87 -9.36 24.35
CA TRP A 40 7.73 -9.79 25.19
C TRP A 40 7.70 -11.32 25.38
N LYS A 41 7.96 -12.06 24.29
CA LYS A 41 8.10 -13.52 24.36
C LYS A 41 9.21 -13.95 25.34
N ALA A 42 10.38 -13.32 25.27
CA ALA A 42 11.51 -13.61 26.15
C ALA A 42 11.20 -13.27 27.63
N MET A 43 10.27 -12.33 27.87
CA MET A 43 9.75 -12.00 29.20
C MET A 43 8.67 -13.00 29.69
N GLY A 44 8.39 -14.07 28.92
CA GLY A 44 7.38 -15.08 29.26
C GLY A 44 5.95 -14.66 29.00
N LYS A 45 5.73 -13.58 28.26
CA LYS A 45 4.37 -13.11 27.91
C LYS A 45 3.76 -13.97 26.79
N THR A 46 2.45 -14.12 26.81
CA THR A 46 1.69 -14.73 25.73
C THR A 46 1.32 -13.68 24.70
N ILE A 47 1.61 -13.93 23.42
CA ILE A 47 1.31 -12.99 22.33
C ILE A 47 0.43 -13.68 21.30
N ILE A 48 -0.72 -13.09 20.99
CA ILE A 48 -1.63 -13.52 19.92
C ILE A 48 -1.61 -12.43 18.86
N VAL A 49 -1.28 -12.79 17.62
CA VAL A 49 -1.19 -11.85 16.50
C VAL A 49 -2.11 -12.32 15.39
N ALA A 50 -3.14 -11.55 15.07
CA ALA A 50 -3.89 -11.69 13.82
C ALA A 50 -3.16 -10.90 12.73
N GLU A 51 -2.80 -11.55 11.61
CA GLU A 51 -1.90 -10.93 10.64
C GLU A 51 -2.02 -11.54 9.24
N HIS A 52 -1.84 -10.69 8.23
CA HIS A 52 -1.75 -11.10 6.82
C HIS A 52 -0.30 -11.20 6.32
N ARG A 53 0.64 -10.45 6.93
CA ARG A 53 2.06 -10.44 6.60
C ARG A 53 2.83 -11.36 7.53
N LEU A 54 2.81 -12.64 7.24
CA LEU A 54 3.31 -13.68 8.15
C LEU A 54 4.85 -13.76 8.20
N TYR A 55 5.55 -13.26 7.18
CA TYR A 55 7.00 -13.47 7.01
C TYR A 55 7.83 -12.97 8.20
N TYR A 56 7.45 -11.85 8.82
CA TYR A 56 8.22 -11.27 9.93
C TYR A 56 8.03 -12.03 11.25
N LEU A 57 6.96 -12.81 11.36
CA LEU A 57 6.68 -13.65 12.53
C LEU A 57 7.39 -15.00 12.46
N MET A 58 7.89 -15.38 11.27
CA MET A 58 8.67 -16.61 11.14
C MET A 58 9.94 -16.52 11.99
N GLY A 59 10.21 -17.59 12.76
CA GLY A 59 11.31 -17.62 13.75
C GLY A 59 11.03 -16.90 15.07
N VAL A 60 9.86 -16.26 15.24
CA VAL A 60 9.39 -15.70 16.51
C VAL A 60 8.16 -16.44 17.02
N ALA A 61 7.19 -16.70 16.16
CA ALA A 61 5.99 -17.48 16.49
C ALA A 61 6.34 -18.95 16.78
N ASP A 62 5.56 -19.56 17.66
CA ASP A 62 5.68 -20.99 17.98
C ASP A 62 4.64 -21.83 17.22
N ARG A 63 3.48 -21.24 16.97
CA ARG A 63 2.29 -21.94 16.50
C ARG A 63 1.48 -21.04 15.56
N VAL A 64 0.85 -21.64 14.58
CA VAL A 64 -0.04 -20.94 13.63
C VAL A 64 -1.43 -21.55 13.70
N ILE A 65 -2.42 -20.70 13.93
CA ILE A 65 -3.84 -21.04 13.88
C ILE A 65 -4.43 -20.43 12.61
N TYR A 66 -4.94 -21.27 11.72
CA TYR A 66 -5.64 -20.84 10.52
C TYR A 66 -7.14 -20.90 10.72
N LEU A 67 -7.80 -19.74 10.65
CA LEU A 67 -9.25 -19.61 10.77
C LEU A 67 -9.89 -19.62 9.37
N LYS A 68 -10.99 -20.33 9.24
CA LYS A 68 -11.86 -20.30 8.06
C LYS A 68 -13.32 -20.40 8.51
N ASP A 69 -14.16 -19.53 7.99
CA ASP A 69 -15.61 -19.49 8.30
C ASP A 69 -15.89 -19.47 9.82
N GLY A 70 -15.07 -18.73 10.58
CA GLY A 70 -15.17 -18.62 12.03
C GLY A 70 -14.70 -19.84 12.82
N GLN A 71 -14.12 -20.85 12.16
CA GLN A 71 -13.66 -22.10 12.79
C GLN A 71 -12.14 -22.27 12.63
N ILE A 72 -11.53 -22.98 13.58
CA ILE A 72 -10.13 -23.38 13.45
C ILE A 72 -10.03 -24.50 12.43
N ALA A 73 -9.55 -24.17 11.24
CA ALA A 73 -9.35 -25.11 10.15
C ALA A 73 -7.99 -25.82 10.24
N LYS A 74 -6.96 -25.13 10.81
CA LYS A 74 -5.64 -25.70 11.09
C LYS A 74 -5.07 -25.11 12.37
N ASP A 75 -4.29 -25.93 13.06
CA ASP A 75 -3.56 -25.59 14.26
C ASP A 75 -2.26 -26.40 14.24
N ILE A 76 -1.17 -25.76 13.87
CA ILE A 76 0.10 -26.42 13.56
C ILE A 76 1.30 -25.64 14.10
N PRO A 77 2.43 -26.30 14.41
CA PRO A 77 3.68 -25.62 14.71
C PRO A 77 4.12 -24.72 13.57
N VAL A 78 4.79 -23.60 13.91
CA VAL A 78 5.30 -22.67 12.90
C VAL A 78 6.28 -23.33 11.94
N THR A 79 7.04 -24.31 12.39
CA THR A 79 7.97 -25.10 11.56
C THR A 79 7.25 -25.83 10.42
N ASP A 80 6.12 -26.44 10.72
CA ASP A 80 5.32 -27.18 9.74
C ASP A 80 4.63 -26.21 8.78
N PHE A 81 4.15 -25.07 9.32
CA PHE A 81 3.57 -24.01 8.50
C PHE A 81 4.58 -23.40 7.53
N ALA A 82 5.82 -23.14 7.97
CA ALA A 82 6.89 -22.59 7.14
C ALA A 82 7.28 -23.53 5.96
N ASN A 83 7.02 -24.83 6.08
CA ASN A 83 7.28 -25.82 5.05
C ASN A 83 6.08 -26.07 4.11
N LEU A 84 4.97 -25.35 4.27
CA LEU A 84 3.83 -25.53 3.38
C LEU A 84 4.18 -25.08 1.94
N PRO A 85 3.76 -25.86 0.92
CA PRO A 85 3.93 -25.44 -0.47
C PRO A 85 3.20 -24.12 -0.76
N GLU A 86 3.81 -23.28 -1.59
CA GLU A 86 3.24 -21.98 -2.00
C GLU A 86 1.80 -22.12 -2.55
N ALA A 87 1.56 -23.14 -3.39
CA ALA A 87 0.22 -23.42 -3.91
C ALA A 87 -0.82 -23.73 -2.82
N GLN A 88 -0.38 -24.23 -1.66
CA GLN A 88 -1.27 -24.47 -0.53
C GLN A 88 -1.56 -23.17 0.23
N LEU A 89 -0.56 -22.29 0.42
CA LEU A 89 -0.74 -20.98 1.00
C LEU A 89 -1.72 -20.15 0.17
N GLN A 90 -1.58 -20.15 -1.16
CA GLN A 90 -2.49 -19.47 -2.07
C GLN A 90 -3.93 -19.99 -1.97
N LYS A 91 -4.15 -21.32 -1.89
CA LYS A 91 -5.48 -21.91 -1.68
C LYS A 91 -6.10 -21.52 -0.34
N MET A 92 -5.28 -21.21 0.66
CA MET A 92 -5.70 -20.71 1.96
C MET A 92 -5.94 -19.20 1.94
N GLY A 93 -5.69 -18.51 0.83
CA GLY A 93 -5.77 -17.04 0.75
C GLY A 93 -4.64 -16.31 1.48
N LEU A 94 -3.56 -17.01 1.77
CA LEU A 94 -2.41 -16.46 2.50
C LEU A 94 -1.35 -15.92 1.54
N ARG A 95 -0.64 -14.90 2.00
CA ARG A 95 0.50 -14.36 1.25
C ARG A 95 1.72 -15.28 1.37
N SER A 96 2.59 -15.23 0.36
CA SER A 96 3.86 -15.94 0.37
C SER A 96 4.69 -15.61 1.62
N LEU A 97 5.30 -16.64 2.20
CA LEU A 97 6.28 -16.50 3.29
C LEU A 97 7.65 -16.06 2.77
N HIS A 98 7.92 -16.33 1.51
CA HIS A 98 9.14 -15.98 0.80
C HIS A 98 8.77 -15.22 -0.47
N PRO A 99 8.60 -13.89 -0.40
CA PRO A 99 8.30 -13.11 -1.59
C PRO A 99 9.47 -13.23 -2.58
N SER A 100 9.34 -14.15 -3.53
CA SER A 100 10.22 -14.25 -4.68
C SER A 100 9.68 -13.34 -5.76
N PHE A 101 10.47 -12.43 -6.27
CA PHE A 101 10.14 -11.74 -7.50
C PHE A 101 10.29 -12.75 -8.64
N ALA A 102 9.17 -13.26 -9.15
CA ALA A 102 9.18 -14.09 -10.34
C ALA A 102 9.78 -13.28 -11.47
N SER A 103 10.83 -13.81 -12.08
CA SER A 103 11.59 -13.15 -13.15
C SER A 103 10.89 -13.22 -14.52
N GLU A 104 9.60 -13.46 -14.57
CA GLU A 104 8.82 -13.29 -15.78
C GLU A 104 8.44 -11.82 -15.94
N MET A 105 9.46 -11.00 -16.22
CA MET A 105 9.21 -9.66 -16.76
C MET A 105 8.62 -9.84 -18.16
N SER A 106 7.30 -9.80 -18.27
CA SER A 106 6.63 -9.57 -19.54
C SER A 106 7.15 -8.24 -20.07
N GLN A 107 7.97 -8.30 -21.11
CA GLN A 107 8.42 -7.12 -21.84
C GLN A 107 7.23 -6.61 -22.67
N THR A 108 6.29 -5.94 -22.03
CA THR A 108 5.33 -5.12 -22.78
C THR A 108 6.12 -4.06 -23.54
N PRO A 109 5.86 -3.87 -24.85
CA PRO A 109 6.54 -2.83 -25.60
C PRO A 109 6.23 -1.47 -24.94
N VAL A 110 7.26 -0.88 -24.36
CA VAL A 110 7.16 0.45 -23.74
C VAL A 110 7.18 1.47 -24.85
N SER A 111 6.24 2.42 -24.83
CA SER A 111 6.20 3.53 -25.78
C SER A 111 7.52 4.30 -25.78
N SER A 112 7.89 4.83 -26.95
CA SER A 112 9.01 5.77 -27.06
C SER A 112 8.72 7.13 -26.40
N GLU A 113 7.45 7.43 -26.12
CA GLU A 113 7.07 8.62 -25.37
C GLU A 113 7.37 8.47 -23.89
N THR A 114 7.78 9.56 -23.27
CA THR A 114 8.11 9.62 -21.84
C THR A 114 7.26 10.66 -21.13
N ILE A 115 7.06 10.41 -19.83
CA ILE A 115 6.61 11.40 -18.87
C ILE A 115 7.86 11.95 -18.20
N GLN A 116 8.06 13.26 -18.27
CA GLN A 116 9.24 13.92 -17.73
C GLN A 116 8.86 14.89 -16.61
N LEU A 117 9.63 14.85 -15.54
CA LEU A 117 9.61 15.84 -14.46
C LEU A 117 10.94 16.58 -14.51
N THR A 118 10.90 17.91 -14.47
CA THR A 118 12.08 18.77 -14.41
C THR A 118 11.90 19.82 -13.35
N ASP A 119 12.87 19.92 -12.44
CA ASP A 119 12.87 20.83 -11.28
C ASP A 119 11.56 20.78 -10.50
N PHE A 120 10.99 19.56 -10.40
CA PHE A 120 9.67 19.34 -9.84
C PHE A 120 9.74 19.24 -8.31
N HIS A 121 9.17 20.24 -7.62
CA HIS A 121 9.28 20.31 -6.17
C HIS A 121 7.98 20.79 -5.50
N PHE A 122 7.85 20.44 -4.22
CA PHE A 122 6.73 20.85 -3.39
C PHE A 122 7.11 20.88 -1.92
N SER A 123 6.60 21.87 -1.20
CA SER A 123 6.85 22.04 0.23
C SER A 123 5.57 22.33 1.01
N TYR A 124 5.43 21.71 2.17
CA TYR A 124 4.43 22.09 3.18
C TYR A 124 5.03 23.19 4.07
N GLY A 125 4.67 24.43 3.79
CA GLY A 125 5.25 25.59 4.47
C GLY A 125 6.77 25.65 4.27
N ARG A 126 7.55 25.38 5.32
CA ARG A 126 9.04 25.40 5.26
C ARG A 126 9.65 24.00 5.06
N THR A 127 8.85 22.96 5.02
CA THR A 127 9.35 21.58 4.91
C THR A 127 9.23 21.11 3.47
N GLU A 128 10.37 20.88 2.83
CA GLU A 128 10.41 20.27 1.50
C GLU A 128 9.95 18.82 1.58
N ALA A 129 8.91 18.47 0.82
CA ALA A 129 8.31 17.14 0.81
C ALA A 129 8.57 16.38 -0.49
N VAL A 130 8.80 17.09 -1.59
CA VAL A 130 9.18 16.53 -2.90
C VAL A 130 10.23 17.43 -3.51
N ASN A 131 11.31 16.83 -3.99
CA ASN A 131 12.36 17.51 -4.76
C ASN A 131 12.91 16.52 -5.79
N ILE A 132 12.52 16.72 -7.05
CA ILE A 132 12.89 15.87 -8.18
C ILE A 132 13.51 16.75 -9.26
N PRO A 133 14.84 16.87 -9.27
CA PRO A 133 15.52 17.68 -10.26
C PRO A 133 15.25 17.21 -11.70
N ASN A 134 15.26 15.88 -11.91
CA ASN A 134 14.95 15.27 -13.20
C ASN A 134 14.48 13.84 -13.00
N LEU A 135 13.38 13.46 -13.64
CA LEU A 135 12.88 12.09 -13.73
C LEU A 135 12.23 11.88 -15.08
N SER A 136 12.60 10.80 -15.74
CA SER A 136 11.94 10.36 -16.98
C SER A 136 11.41 8.96 -16.78
N VAL A 137 10.13 8.77 -17.03
CA VAL A 137 9.46 7.46 -16.98
C VAL A 137 8.80 7.15 -18.31
N PRO A 138 8.86 5.91 -18.78
CA PRO A 138 8.25 5.54 -20.05
C PRO A 138 6.72 5.58 -19.93
N ARG A 139 6.06 6.10 -20.96
CA ARG A 139 4.60 6.05 -21.07
C ARG A 139 4.13 4.61 -21.33
N GLY A 140 3.05 4.21 -20.67
CA GLY A 140 2.50 2.86 -20.78
C GLY A 140 3.22 1.82 -19.92
N GLY A 141 4.22 2.23 -19.14
CA GLY A 141 4.89 1.37 -18.16
C GLY A 141 4.24 1.43 -16.77
N ILE A 142 4.59 0.48 -15.93
CA ILE A 142 4.25 0.48 -14.50
C ILE A 142 5.51 0.89 -13.73
N VAL A 143 5.39 1.94 -12.92
CA VAL A 143 6.50 2.49 -12.13
C VAL A 143 6.22 2.33 -10.64
N GLY A 144 7.07 1.56 -9.95
CA GLY A 144 7.03 1.44 -8.50
C GLY A 144 7.74 2.61 -7.83
N VAL A 145 7.04 3.35 -6.95
CA VAL A 145 7.63 4.39 -6.10
C VAL A 145 7.85 3.83 -4.71
N LEU A 146 9.10 3.62 -4.32
CA LEU A 146 9.50 3.00 -3.07
C LEU A 146 10.17 4.02 -2.14
N GLY A 147 10.14 3.75 -0.85
CA GLY A 147 10.77 4.58 0.19
C GLY A 147 10.07 4.42 1.54
N ASP A 148 10.71 4.90 2.59
CA ASP A 148 10.21 4.84 3.97
C ASP A 148 8.92 5.65 4.17
N ASN A 149 8.28 5.45 5.31
CA ASN A 149 7.15 6.28 5.71
C ASN A 149 7.62 7.73 5.92
N GLY A 150 6.89 8.67 5.34
CA GLY A 150 7.28 10.07 5.35
C GLY A 150 8.23 10.51 4.21
N ALA A 151 8.70 9.60 3.34
CA ALA A 151 9.60 9.93 2.23
C ALA A 151 8.95 10.76 1.09
N GLY A 152 7.69 11.17 1.23
CA GLY A 152 7.00 12.01 0.23
C GLY A 152 6.27 11.26 -0.88
N LYS A 153 6.15 9.93 -0.83
CA LYS A 153 5.48 9.12 -1.88
C LYS A 153 4.05 9.58 -2.17
N THR A 154 3.22 9.72 -1.14
CA THR A 154 1.83 10.19 -1.26
C THR A 154 1.78 11.64 -1.72
N THR A 155 2.71 12.48 -1.26
CA THR A 155 2.82 13.87 -1.68
C THR A 155 3.17 13.97 -3.15
N LEU A 156 4.14 13.17 -3.62
CA LEU A 156 4.46 13.08 -5.05
C LEU A 156 3.24 12.67 -5.88
N ALA A 157 2.51 11.62 -5.47
CA ALA A 157 1.30 11.19 -6.17
C ALA A 157 0.25 12.31 -6.26
N LYS A 158 0.00 13.04 -5.17
CA LYS A 158 -0.90 14.20 -5.15
C LYS A 158 -0.41 15.33 -6.06
N CYS A 159 0.89 15.61 -6.08
CA CYS A 159 1.48 16.60 -6.97
C CYS A 159 1.31 16.21 -8.44
N LEU A 160 1.56 14.95 -8.80
CA LEU A 160 1.37 14.43 -10.16
C LEU A 160 -0.08 14.54 -10.63
N CYS A 161 -1.05 14.28 -9.76
CA CYS A 161 -2.47 14.43 -10.06
C CYS A 161 -2.97 15.89 -10.02
N GLY A 162 -2.12 16.87 -9.67
CA GLY A 162 -2.50 18.28 -9.60
C GLY A 162 -3.34 18.63 -8.37
N LEU A 163 -3.47 17.73 -7.40
CA LEU A 163 -4.18 17.95 -6.14
C LEU A 163 -3.43 18.97 -5.25
N GLU A 164 -2.11 18.92 -5.27
CA GLU A 164 -1.25 19.95 -4.67
C GLU A 164 -0.94 21.03 -5.73
N LYS A 165 -1.76 22.09 -5.69
CA LYS A 165 -1.74 23.16 -6.72
C LYS A 165 -0.45 23.99 -6.73
N SER A 166 0.24 24.06 -5.60
CA SER A 166 1.48 24.83 -5.42
C SER A 166 2.74 24.01 -5.72
N ALA A 167 2.59 22.79 -6.26
CA ALA A 167 3.73 22.05 -6.80
C ALA A 167 4.29 22.80 -8.02
N ASP A 168 5.57 23.12 -7.97
CA ASP A 168 6.30 23.87 -8.99
C ASP A 168 7.19 22.94 -9.84
N GLY A 169 7.73 23.49 -10.93
CA GLY A 169 8.49 22.70 -11.92
C GLY A 169 7.63 22.24 -13.09
N VAL A 170 8.22 21.48 -13.99
CA VAL A 170 7.60 21.03 -15.23
C VAL A 170 7.24 19.56 -15.16
N LEU A 171 5.98 19.22 -15.45
CA LEU A 171 5.54 17.87 -15.81
C LEU A 171 5.14 17.88 -17.29
N GLN A 172 5.79 17.02 -18.07
CA GLN A 172 5.59 16.93 -19.51
C GLN A 172 5.25 15.50 -19.92
N ILE A 173 4.27 15.33 -20.83
CA ILE A 173 3.91 14.06 -21.46
C ILE A 173 4.14 14.20 -22.95
N GLY A 174 5.13 13.51 -23.48
CA GLY A 174 5.58 13.74 -24.85
C GLY A 174 6.02 15.19 -25.05
N ASN A 175 5.33 15.93 -25.90
CA ASN A 175 5.61 17.35 -26.15
C ASN A 175 4.69 18.32 -25.39
N GLU A 176 3.76 17.81 -24.56
CA GLU A 176 2.77 18.63 -23.86
C GLU A 176 3.18 18.85 -22.40
N SER A 177 3.41 20.10 -22.01
CA SER A 177 3.63 20.49 -20.62
C SER A 177 2.29 20.71 -19.91
N LEU A 178 2.12 20.10 -18.73
CA LEU A 178 0.87 20.10 -17.99
C LEU A 178 0.96 20.95 -16.72
N ASN A 179 0.11 21.99 -16.63
CA ASN A 179 -0.14 22.69 -15.37
C ASN A 179 -1.06 21.89 -14.42
N ALA A 180 -1.22 22.34 -13.18
CA ALA A 180 -2.02 21.63 -12.17
C ALA A 180 -3.47 21.35 -12.62
N LYS A 181 -4.14 22.28 -13.31
CA LYS A 181 -5.51 22.09 -13.81
C LYS A 181 -5.58 21.00 -14.88
N GLN A 182 -4.62 20.97 -15.79
CA GLN A 182 -4.55 19.96 -16.84
C GLN A 182 -4.22 18.58 -16.25
N ARG A 183 -3.38 18.51 -15.21
CA ARG A 183 -3.07 17.26 -14.51
C ARG A 183 -4.32 16.64 -13.86
N ILE A 184 -5.19 17.43 -13.22
CA ILE A 184 -6.44 16.93 -12.64
C ILE A 184 -7.33 16.19 -13.65
N HIS A 185 -7.31 16.59 -14.91
CA HIS A 185 -8.10 15.95 -15.97
C HIS A 185 -7.38 14.78 -16.67
N LYS A 186 -6.08 14.60 -16.45
CA LYS A 186 -5.29 13.54 -17.10
C LYS A 186 -4.74 12.49 -16.16
N CYS A 187 -4.70 12.79 -14.86
CA CYS A 187 -4.12 11.92 -13.83
C CYS A 187 -5.13 11.70 -12.73
N TYR A 188 -5.43 10.44 -12.45
CA TYR A 188 -6.34 10.06 -11.38
C TYR A 188 -5.60 9.29 -10.30
N MET A 189 -6.03 9.43 -9.05
CA MET A 189 -5.40 8.80 -7.91
C MET A 189 -6.40 7.90 -7.17
N VAL A 190 -6.02 6.66 -6.91
CA VAL A 190 -6.71 5.82 -5.91
C VAL A 190 -6.01 6.04 -4.57
N MET A 191 -6.74 6.53 -3.58
CA MET A 191 -6.19 6.83 -2.26
C MET A 191 -5.98 5.57 -1.44
N GLN A 192 -5.05 5.63 -0.47
CA GLN A 192 -4.79 4.54 0.48
C GLN A 192 -6.02 4.25 1.35
N ASP A 193 -6.72 5.28 1.81
CA ASP A 193 -8.00 5.17 2.49
C ASP A 193 -9.12 5.51 1.49
N VAL A 194 -9.73 4.46 0.97
CA VAL A 194 -10.79 4.57 -0.03
C VAL A 194 -12.06 5.21 0.51
N ASN A 195 -12.30 5.20 1.83
CA ASN A 195 -13.46 5.84 2.43
C ASN A 195 -13.48 7.35 2.23
N HIS A 196 -12.32 7.96 1.98
CA HIS A 196 -12.22 9.38 1.61
C HIS A 196 -12.51 9.67 0.14
N GLN A 197 -12.78 8.63 -0.67
CA GLN A 197 -13.08 8.76 -2.10
C GLN A 197 -14.51 8.31 -2.46
N LEU A 198 -15.16 7.51 -1.60
CA LEU A 198 -16.49 6.97 -1.87
C LEU A 198 -17.53 7.87 -1.20
N PHE A 199 -18.49 8.36 -1.96
CA PHE A 199 -19.50 9.35 -1.54
C PHE A 199 -20.92 8.83 -1.61
N THR A 200 -21.15 7.70 -2.31
CA THR A 200 -22.49 7.17 -2.57
C THR A 200 -22.73 5.83 -1.85
N GLU A 201 -23.99 5.41 -1.79
CA GLU A 201 -24.39 4.16 -1.12
C GLU A 201 -24.34 2.94 -2.04
N SER A 202 -24.18 3.15 -3.35
CA SER A 202 -24.13 2.05 -4.33
C SER A 202 -22.94 2.19 -5.25
N VAL A 203 -22.47 1.05 -5.77
CA VAL A 203 -21.36 1.00 -6.75
C VAL A 203 -21.77 1.70 -8.05
N GLU A 204 -23.02 1.53 -8.50
CA GLU A 204 -23.53 2.16 -9.73
C GLU A 204 -23.52 3.69 -9.61
N ASP A 205 -24.01 4.25 -8.50
CA ASP A 205 -24.03 5.70 -8.29
C ASP A 205 -22.62 6.28 -8.16
N GLU A 206 -21.69 5.54 -7.54
CA GLU A 206 -20.29 5.99 -7.41
C GLU A 206 -19.59 6.07 -8.76
N ILE A 207 -19.85 5.12 -9.66
CA ILE A 207 -19.33 5.15 -11.03
C ILE A 207 -19.97 6.29 -11.82
N LEU A 208 -21.28 6.44 -11.75
CA LEU A 208 -22.01 7.50 -12.44
C LEU A 208 -21.56 8.90 -12.01
N LEU A 209 -21.22 9.10 -10.73
CA LEU A 209 -20.70 10.37 -10.21
C LEU A 209 -19.37 10.76 -10.89
N SER A 210 -18.62 9.79 -11.36
CA SER A 210 -17.28 10.00 -11.98
C SER A 210 -17.34 10.18 -13.49
N LEU A 211 -18.50 9.92 -14.13
CA LEU A 211 -18.66 10.05 -15.57
C LEU A 211 -19.07 11.50 -15.95
N PRO A 212 -18.62 12.00 -17.11
CA PRO A 212 -19.04 13.31 -17.58
C PRO A 212 -20.51 13.29 -18.03
N GLY A 213 -21.37 14.04 -17.35
CA GLY A 213 -22.84 14.01 -17.46
C GLY A 213 -23.45 14.43 -18.80
N GLU A 214 -22.99 13.89 -19.92
CA GLU A 214 -23.46 14.25 -21.27
C GLU A 214 -24.54 13.30 -21.84
N ASN A 215 -24.65 12.05 -21.34
CA ASN A 215 -25.62 11.06 -21.86
C ASN A 215 -25.94 9.96 -20.85
N GLU A 216 -26.95 10.16 -20.03
CA GLU A 216 -27.32 9.33 -18.87
C GLU A 216 -27.52 7.84 -19.20
N ASP A 217 -28.05 7.50 -20.38
CA ASP A 217 -28.29 6.12 -20.79
C ASP A 217 -27.00 5.39 -21.22
N ALA A 218 -26.10 6.09 -21.91
CA ALA A 218 -24.80 5.54 -22.29
C ALA A 218 -23.87 5.36 -21.07
N GLU A 219 -23.95 6.27 -20.12
CA GLU A 219 -23.20 6.23 -18.87
C GLU A 219 -23.62 5.08 -17.96
N LYS A 220 -24.95 4.82 -17.84
CA LYS A 220 -25.49 3.66 -17.13
C LYS A 220 -25.08 2.33 -17.76
N GLN A 221 -24.91 2.28 -19.08
CA GLN A 221 -24.39 1.09 -19.75
C GLN A 221 -22.92 0.87 -19.44
N GLN A 222 -22.11 1.92 -19.49
CA GLN A 222 -20.68 1.88 -19.19
C GLN A 222 -20.39 1.54 -17.71
N ALA A 223 -21.25 1.96 -16.79
CA ALA A 223 -21.12 1.64 -15.36
C ALA A 223 -21.41 0.16 -15.03
N LYS A 224 -22.03 -0.59 -15.95
CA LYS A 224 -22.37 -2.01 -15.79
C LYS A 224 -21.36 -2.98 -16.38
N GLU A 225 -20.42 -2.49 -17.18
CA GLU A 225 -19.30 -3.24 -17.74
C GLU A 225 -18.08 -3.18 -16.81
#